data_b0c699b4e45f112962727ad33c296ce7
#
_entry.id   b0c699b4e45f112962727ad33c296ce7
#
_cell.length_a   1.000
_cell.length_b   1.000
_cell.length_c   1.000
_cell.angle_alpha   90.00
_cell.angle_beta   90.00
_cell.angle_gamma   90.00
#
_symmetry.space_group_name_H-M   'P 1'
#
loop_
_entity.id
_entity.type
_entity.pdbx_description
1 polymer ?
#
loop_
_entity_poly.entity_id
_entity_poly.type
_entity_poly.pdbx_seq_one_letter_code
_entity_poly.pdbx_strand_id
1 'polypeptide(L)'
;MNQTNAHATNRTVHDADSHITESGGWMEDYASEYVKSNLDKPFIDLENIPQLKPIFEQAKNRLAGNDPELTERLKSDLYGNPGKRNLMAAYGAVDGEERRDSLDIAGINSQIVFPGLVFFSRFANSKDPKVVYGGSEAMNRAMVDFCAADSRRLLSVGYLPLKDPALSLESAKQAIEMGVKSFWLRSDAVEGRAPSHVAYDPIWALLEEAGVPIVLHIGS
;
A
#
# COMPACT_ATOMS: atom_id res chain seq x y z
N MET A 1 18.26 -26.48 7.00
CA MET A 1 17.70 -27.26 5.88
C MET A 1 16.90 -26.31 5.03
N ASN A 2 17.34 -26.05 3.79
CA ASN A 2 16.55 -25.22 2.87
C ASN A 2 15.27 -25.98 2.52
N GLN A 3 14.16 -25.67 3.17
CA GLN A 3 12.84 -26.07 2.69
C GLN A 3 12.54 -25.20 1.45
N THR A 4 12.92 -25.67 0.29
CA THR A 4 12.47 -25.08 -0.96
C THR A 4 10.95 -25.17 -0.99
N ASN A 5 10.27 -24.03 -1.06
CA ASN A 5 8.82 -23.98 -1.17
C ASN A 5 8.40 -24.80 -2.39
N ALA A 6 7.73 -25.94 -2.18
CA ALA A 6 7.35 -26.87 -3.24
C ALA A 6 6.50 -26.20 -4.36
N HIS A 7 5.84 -25.10 -4.03
CA HIS A 7 5.01 -24.34 -4.97
C HIS A 7 5.81 -23.43 -5.90
N ALA A 8 7.02 -22.99 -5.50
CA ALA A 8 7.87 -22.09 -6.29
C ALA A 8 9.03 -22.80 -7.01
N THR A 9 9.21 -24.11 -6.81
CA THR A 9 10.30 -24.86 -7.42
C THR A 9 10.24 -24.79 -8.96
N ASN A 10 11.29 -24.20 -9.56
CA ASN A 10 11.41 -23.99 -11.01
C ASN A 10 10.35 -23.06 -11.64
N ARG A 11 9.74 -22.15 -10.85
CA ARG A 11 8.79 -21.16 -11.35
C ARG A 11 9.21 -19.75 -10.94
N THR A 12 8.98 -18.79 -11.82
CA THR A 12 8.95 -17.38 -11.45
C THR A 12 7.56 -17.07 -10.88
N VAL A 13 7.48 -16.63 -9.64
CA VAL A 13 6.22 -16.36 -8.94
C VAL A 13 6.12 -14.87 -8.66
N HIS A 14 5.01 -14.28 -9.06
CA HIS A 14 4.67 -12.89 -8.76
C HIS A 14 3.36 -12.87 -7.98
N ASP A 15 3.30 -12.03 -6.96
CA ASP A 15 2.08 -11.81 -6.17
C ASP A 15 1.45 -10.50 -6.61
N ALA A 16 0.21 -10.58 -7.10
CA ALA A 16 -0.51 -9.44 -7.66
C ALA A 16 -1.49 -8.79 -6.66
N ASP A 17 -1.59 -9.30 -5.43
CA ASP A 17 -2.58 -8.85 -4.45
C ASP A 17 -2.03 -8.91 -3.02
N SER A 18 -1.00 -8.12 -2.78
CA SER A 18 -0.33 -8.04 -1.49
C SER A 18 -0.68 -6.74 -0.77
N HIS A 19 -1.02 -6.81 0.51
CA HIS A 19 -1.38 -5.65 1.31
C HIS A 19 -0.39 -5.39 2.44
N ILE A 20 -0.26 -4.12 2.82
CA ILE A 20 0.42 -3.73 4.05
C ILE A 20 -0.58 -3.67 5.21
N THR A 21 -0.03 -3.68 6.43
CA THR A 21 -0.76 -3.28 7.63
C THR A 21 -0.17 -1.95 8.09
N GLU A 22 -0.95 -0.89 7.95
CA GLU A 22 -0.51 0.44 8.31
C GLU A 22 -0.34 0.56 9.83
N SER A 23 0.85 0.93 10.27
CA SER A 23 1.10 1.29 11.67
C SER A 23 0.52 2.65 12.01
N GLY A 24 0.41 2.98 13.28
CA GLY A 24 0.01 4.31 13.73
C GLY A 24 0.96 5.37 13.18
N GLY A 25 0.40 6.47 12.72
CA GLY A 25 1.18 7.55 12.10
C GLY A 25 1.64 7.27 10.66
N TRP A 26 1.47 6.06 10.15
CA TRP A 26 2.01 5.64 8.84
C TRP A 26 1.79 6.68 7.72
N MET A 27 0.59 7.24 7.62
CA MET A 27 0.26 8.22 6.60
C MET A 27 0.33 9.66 7.13
N GLU A 28 0.14 9.86 8.44
CA GLU A 28 0.14 11.18 9.06
C GLU A 28 1.48 11.90 8.93
N ASP A 29 2.59 11.15 8.93
CA ASP A 29 3.94 11.71 8.79
C ASP A 29 4.15 12.34 7.41
N TYR A 30 3.40 11.91 6.40
CA TYR A 30 3.46 12.43 5.03
C TYR A 30 2.36 13.47 4.73
N ALA A 31 1.30 13.51 5.54
CA ALA A 31 0.19 14.43 5.32
C ALA A 31 0.53 15.84 5.79
N SER A 32 0.18 16.84 4.97
CA SER A 32 0.30 18.24 5.37
C SER A 32 -0.60 18.58 6.56
N GLU A 33 -0.24 19.62 7.32
CA GLU A 33 -1.07 20.12 8.41
C GLU A 33 -2.47 20.54 7.93
N TYR A 34 -2.57 21.03 6.68
CA TYR A 34 -3.86 21.36 6.10
C TYR A 34 -4.73 20.11 5.95
N VAL A 35 -4.20 19.02 5.41
CA VAL A 35 -4.93 17.75 5.26
C VAL A 35 -5.37 17.25 6.63
N LYS A 36 -4.45 17.16 7.60
CA LYS A 36 -4.75 16.67 8.96
C LYS A 36 -5.86 17.46 9.65
N SER A 37 -5.82 18.79 9.50
CA SER A 37 -6.79 19.68 10.15
C SER A 37 -8.16 19.77 9.47
N ASN A 38 -8.29 19.32 8.23
CA ASN A 38 -9.52 19.43 7.43
C ASN A 38 -10.13 18.07 7.04
N LEU A 39 -9.69 16.98 7.65
CA LEU A 39 -10.35 15.69 7.53
C LEU A 39 -11.71 15.72 8.26
N ASP A 40 -12.75 15.16 7.66
CA ASP A 40 -14.06 14.98 8.32
C ASP A 40 -13.95 14.14 9.61
N LYS A 41 -13.01 13.20 9.62
CA LYS A 41 -12.65 12.39 10.78
C LYS A 41 -11.13 12.23 10.78
N PRO A 42 -10.46 12.33 11.93
CA PRO A 42 -9.01 12.15 12.02
C PRO A 42 -8.60 10.78 11.47
N PHE A 43 -7.35 10.65 11.10
CA PHE A 43 -6.78 9.34 10.79
C PHE A 43 -6.98 8.40 11.97
N ILE A 44 -7.20 7.12 11.67
CA ILE A 44 -7.35 6.11 12.71
C ILE A 44 -5.96 5.71 13.17
N ASP A 45 -5.69 5.91 14.44
CA ASP A 45 -4.53 5.28 15.05
C ASP A 45 -4.88 3.81 15.35
N LEU A 46 -4.47 2.94 14.43
CA LEU A 46 -4.71 1.50 14.55
C LEU A 46 -4.00 0.89 15.75
N GLU A 47 -2.89 1.49 16.19
CA GLU A 47 -2.15 1.04 17.36
C GLU A 47 -2.92 1.26 18.68
N ASN A 48 -3.85 2.20 18.70
CA ASN A 48 -4.71 2.46 19.84
C ASN A 48 -6.02 1.65 19.85
N ILE A 49 -6.27 0.82 18.81
CA ILE A 49 -7.39 -0.12 18.83
C ILE A 49 -7.02 -1.30 19.73
N PRO A 50 -7.78 -1.58 20.82
CA PRO A 50 -7.39 -2.60 21.82
C PRO A 50 -7.10 -3.98 21.23
N GLN A 51 -7.82 -4.37 20.17
CA GLN A 51 -7.65 -5.66 19.50
C GLN A 51 -6.40 -5.73 18.61
N LEU A 52 -5.92 -4.60 18.13
CA LEU A 52 -4.76 -4.49 17.23
C LEU A 52 -3.47 -4.12 17.98
N LYS A 53 -3.60 -3.42 19.10
CA LYS A 53 -2.47 -2.97 19.91
C LYS A 53 -1.41 -4.06 20.16
N PRO A 54 -1.75 -5.30 20.57
CA PRO A 54 -0.75 -6.34 20.78
C PRO A 54 0.04 -6.69 19.50
N ILE A 55 -0.58 -6.57 18.32
CA ILE A 55 0.04 -6.85 17.02
C ILE A 55 1.16 -5.83 16.76
N PHE A 56 0.86 -4.54 16.95
CA PHE A 56 1.84 -3.48 16.74
C PHE A 56 2.95 -3.47 17.80
N GLU A 57 2.62 -3.77 19.06
CA GLU A 57 3.63 -3.94 20.12
C GLU A 57 4.59 -5.09 19.81
N GLN A 58 4.07 -6.23 19.34
CA GLN A 58 4.91 -7.35 18.89
C GLN A 58 5.77 -6.98 17.69
N ALA A 59 5.22 -6.23 16.70
CA ALA A 59 5.98 -5.76 15.54
C ALA A 59 7.13 -4.82 15.99
N LYS A 60 6.84 -3.84 16.84
CA LYS A 60 7.85 -2.91 17.39
C LYS A 60 8.97 -3.66 18.15
N ASN A 61 8.60 -4.62 18.99
CA ASN A 61 9.58 -5.42 19.73
C ASN A 61 10.45 -6.26 18.79
N ARG A 62 9.86 -6.86 17.77
CA ARG A 62 10.57 -7.64 16.75
C ARG A 62 11.54 -6.77 15.95
N LEU A 63 11.08 -5.62 15.45
CA LEU A 63 11.91 -4.68 14.68
C LEU A 63 13.06 -4.10 15.52
N ALA A 64 12.87 -3.97 16.83
CA ALA A 64 13.93 -3.60 17.77
C ALA A 64 14.88 -4.76 18.11
N GLY A 65 14.67 -5.97 17.57
CA GLY A 65 15.50 -7.15 17.84
C GLY A 65 15.26 -7.79 19.21
N ASN A 66 14.20 -7.41 19.93
CA ASN A 66 13.93 -7.88 21.29
C ASN A 66 13.23 -9.25 21.34
N ASP A 67 12.74 -9.77 20.21
CA ASP A 67 12.03 -11.04 20.15
C ASP A 67 12.45 -11.89 18.93
N PRO A 68 13.67 -12.46 18.96
CA PRO A 68 14.17 -13.28 17.86
C PRO A 68 13.39 -14.59 17.69
N GLU A 69 12.82 -15.15 18.76
CA GLU A 69 12.03 -16.38 18.68
C GLU A 69 10.72 -16.15 17.92
N LEU A 70 10.05 -15.04 18.18
CA LEU A 70 8.87 -14.64 17.42
C LEU A 70 9.21 -14.39 15.95
N THR A 71 10.33 -13.73 15.68
CA THR A 71 10.81 -13.49 14.31
C THR A 71 10.98 -14.79 13.55
N GLU A 72 11.68 -15.77 14.10
CA GLU A 72 11.90 -17.07 13.45
C GLU A 72 10.60 -17.85 13.28
N ARG A 73 9.70 -17.79 14.24
CA ARG A 73 8.38 -18.41 14.14
C ARG A 73 7.57 -17.81 12.99
N LEU A 74 7.49 -16.47 12.88
CA LEU A 74 6.76 -15.79 11.81
C LEU A 74 7.36 -16.07 10.43
N LYS A 75 8.69 -16.13 10.32
CA LYS A 75 9.37 -16.57 9.11
C LYS A 75 8.98 -18.00 8.74
N SER A 76 8.94 -18.89 9.73
CA SER A 76 8.52 -20.29 9.53
C SER A 76 7.06 -20.39 9.06
N ASP A 77 6.17 -19.53 9.57
CA ASP A 77 4.75 -19.50 9.21
C ASP A 77 4.52 -19.09 7.75
N LEU A 78 5.46 -18.39 7.12
CA LEU A 78 5.38 -18.10 5.68
C LEU A 78 5.41 -19.36 4.82
N TYR A 79 6.03 -20.45 5.29
CA TYR A 79 6.19 -21.69 4.52
C TYR A 79 5.06 -22.68 4.65
N GLY A 80 4.34 -22.70 5.77
CA GLY A 80 3.74 -23.96 6.17
C GLY A 80 2.24 -23.99 6.39
N ASN A 81 1.56 -22.89 6.71
CA ASN A 81 0.16 -23.01 7.08
C ASN A 81 -0.69 -21.76 6.80
N PRO A 82 -1.30 -21.67 5.59
CA PRO A 82 -2.14 -20.52 5.23
C PRO A 82 -3.27 -20.23 6.22
N GLY A 83 -3.79 -21.26 6.90
CA GLY A 83 -4.88 -21.11 7.86
C GLY A 83 -4.49 -20.55 9.22
N LYS A 84 -3.18 -20.46 9.52
CA LYS A 84 -2.66 -19.86 10.77
C LYS A 84 -2.07 -18.47 10.57
N ARG A 85 -2.05 -17.95 9.34
CA ARG A 85 -1.54 -16.62 9.06
C ARG A 85 -2.45 -15.60 9.71
N ASN A 86 -1.97 -14.90 10.71
CA ASN A 86 -2.56 -13.63 11.10
C ASN A 86 -2.07 -12.59 10.10
N LEU A 87 -2.89 -12.30 9.10
CA LEU A 87 -2.54 -11.42 7.98
C LEU A 87 -1.99 -10.07 8.46
N MET A 88 -2.55 -9.51 9.52
CA MET A 88 -2.13 -8.22 10.07
C MET A 88 -0.82 -8.30 10.87
N ALA A 89 -0.47 -9.47 11.40
CA ALA A 89 0.74 -9.69 12.20
C ALA A 89 1.78 -10.52 11.45
N ALA A 90 1.60 -10.75 10.15
CA ALA A 90 2.55 -11.53 9.36
C ALA A 90 3.93 -10.86 9.31
N TYR A 91 4.97 -11.64 9.14
CA TYR A 91 6.31 -11.13 8.88
C TYR A 91 6.30 -10.29 7.60
N GLY A 92 6.77 -9.05 7.68
CA GLY A 92 6.74 -8.09 6.59
C GLY A 92 5.38 -7.40 6.37
N ALA A 93 4.42 -7.51 7.30
CA ALA A 93 3.14 -6.81 7.15
C ALA A 93 3.26 -5.30 7.37
N VAL A 94 4.13 -4.86 8.30
CA VAL A 94 4.23 -3.47 8.75
C VAL A 94 5.55 -2.78 8.38
N ASP A 95 6.53 -3.52 7.88
CA ASP A 95 7.88 -3.02 7.60
C ASP A 95 8.38 -3.50 6.24
N GLY A 96 8.99 -2.58 5.47
CA GLY A 96 9.46 -2.84 4.11
C GLY A 96 10.66 -3.76 4.04
N GLU A 97 11.59 -3.69 5.00
CA GLU A 97 12.78 -4.55 5.04
C GLU A 97 12.38 -5.99 5.36
N GLU A 98 11.50 -6.20 6.35
CA GLU A 98 10.93 -7.51 6.61
C GLU A 98 10.12 -8.03 5.40
N ARG A 99 9.42 -7.13 4.67
CA ARG A 99 8.69 -7.50 3.47
C ARG A 99 9.62 -7.98 2.37
N ARG A 100 10.72 -7.30 2.13
CA ARG A 100 11.75 -7.76 1.19
C ARG A 100 12.26 -9.16 1.56
N ASP A 101 12.61 -9.36 2.81
CA ASP A 101 13.08 -10.65 3.30
C ASP A 101 12.00 -11.74 3.15
N SER A 102 10.73 -11.40 3.34
CA SER A 102 9.61 -12.32 3.16
C SER A 102 9.47 -12.85 1.73
N LEU A 103 9.83 -12.04 0.71
CA LEU A 103 9.86 -12.48 -0.67
C LEU A 103 10.86 -13.62 -0.88
N ASP A 104 12.07 -13.46 -0.33
CA ASP A 104 13.13 -14.47 -0.45
C ASP A 104 12.73 -15.76 0.27
N ILE A 105 12.15 -15.63 1.45
CA ILE A 105 11.65 -16.76 2.24
C ILE A 105 10.53 -17.49 1.48
N ALA A 106 9.57 -16.77 0.91
CA ALA A 106 8.43 -17.36 0.22
C ALA A 106 8.73 -17.80 -1.23
N GLY A 107 9.90 -17.46 -1.76
CA GLY A 107 10.27 -17.73 -3.16
C GLY A 107 9.46 -16.89 -4.16
N ILE A 108 9.07 -15.67 -3.77
CA ILE A 108 8.31 -14.73 -4.60
C ILE A 108 9.27 -13.76 -5.26
N ASN A 109 9.16 -13.58 -6.57
CA ASN A 109 10.05 -12.70 -7.34
C ASN A 109 9.69 -11.22 -7.14
N SER A 110 8.41 -10.89 -7.18
CA SER A 110 7.93 -9.53 -6.92
C SER A 110 6.49 -9.53 -6.43
N GLN A 111 6.08 -8.42 -5.82
CA GLN A 111 4.71 -8.18 -5.34
C GLN A 111 4.21 -6.82 -5.84
N ILE A 112 2.94 -6.77 -6.24
CA ILE A 112 2.17 -5.52 -6.31
C ILE A 112 1.65 -5.26 -4.89
N VAL A 113 2.04 -4.14 -4.30
CA VAL A 113 1.80 -3.85 -2.88
C VAL A 113 0.76 -2.75 -2.74
N PHE A 114 -0.40 -3.12 -2.24
CA PHE A 114 -1.52 -2.22 -2.00
C PHE A 114 -1.48 -1.61 -0.60
N PRO A 115 -1.94 -0.35 -0.45
CA PRO A 115 -2.26 0.20 0.86
C PRO A 115 -3.46 -0.55 1.47
N GLY A 116 -3.67 -0.42 2.77
CA GLY A 116 -4.90 -0.82 3.41
C GLY A 116 -6.04 0.15 3.10
N LEU A 117 -7.27 -0.30 3.25
CA LEU A 117 -8.46 0.49 2.92
C LEU A 117 -8.85 1.51 4.01
N VAL A 118 -8.24 1.42 5.18
CA VAL A 118 -8.68 2.18 6.36
C VAL A 118 -8.44 3.68 6.20
N PHE A 119 -7.29 4.08 5.70
CA PHE A 119 -6.93 5.50 5.57
C PHE A 119 -7.55 6.16 4.34
N PHE A 120 -7.72 5.42 3.25
CA PHE A 120 -8.36 5.89 2.03
C PHE A 120 -9.71 6.57 2.30
N SER A 121 -10.56 5.96 3.12
CA SER A 121 -11.90 6.49 3.43
C SER A 121 -11.89 7.84 4.15
N ARG A 122 -10.76 8.28 4.69
CA ARG A 122 -10.65 9.52 5.46
C ARG A 122 -10.54 10.76 4.58
N PHE A 123 -9.98 10.63 3.38
CA PHE A 123 -9.79 11.76 2.48
C PHE A 123 -10.51 11.61 1.14
N ALA A 124 -10.67 10.40 0.62
CA ALA A 124 -11.17 10.18 -0.74
C ALA A 124 -12.58 10.74 -1.00
N ASN A 125 -13.43 10.76 0.01
CA ASN A 125 -14.80 11.27 -0.08
C ASN A 125 -14.95 12.73 0.37
N SER A 126 -13.86 13.41 0.75
CA SER A 126 -13.93 14.82 1.14
C SER A 126 -14.47 15.68 -0.01
N LYS A 127 -15.22 16.73 0.34
CA LYS A 127 -15.67 17.75 -0.63
C LYS A 127 -14.58 18.76 -0.96
N ASP A 128 -13.55 18.85 -0.14
CA ASP A 128 -12.40 19.73 -0.35
C ASP A 128 -11.36 19.04 -1.25
N PRO A 129 -11.12 19.53 -2.47
CA PRO A 129 -10.11 18.96 -3.35
C PRO A 129 -8.70 18.93 -2.73
N LYS A 130 -8.34 19.91 -1.90
CA LYS A 130 -7.03 19.95 -1.23
C LYS A 130 -6.86 18.77 -0.27
N VAL A 131 -7.95 18.37 0.39
CA VAL A 131 -7.93 17.20 1.28
C VAL A 131 -7.82 15.91 0.45
N VAL A 132 -8.58 15.80 -0.64
CA VAL A 132 -8.57 14.61 -1.50
C VAL A 132 -7.19 14.40 -2.12
N TYR A 133 -6.65 15.39 -2.80
CA TYR A 133 -5.38 15.27 -3.51
C TYR A 133 -4.19 15.29 -2.57
N GLY A 134 -4.23 16.06 -1.48
CA GLY A 134 -3.18 16.03 -0.46
C GLY A 134 -3.16 14.73 0.36
N GLY A 135 -4.32 14.13 0.60
CA GLY A 135 -4.42 12.80 1.20
C GLY A 135 -3.89 11.70 0.27
N SER A 136 -4.21 11.80 -1.03
CA SER A 136 -3.65 10.91 -2.04
C SER A 136 -2.12 11.04 -2.13
N GLU A 137 -1.59 12.25 -2.15
CA GLU A 137 -0.14 12.49 -2.14
C GLU A 137 0.53 11.85 -0.92
N ALA A 138 -0.02 12.05 0.27
CA ALA A 138 0.50 11.47 1.50
C ALA A 138 0.52 9.94 1.44
N MET A 139 -0.58 9.31 0.99
CA MET A 139 -0.65 7.87 0.82
C MET A 139 0.38 7.37 -0.21
N ASN A 140 0.52 8.05 -1.34
CA ASN A 140 1.45 7.66 -2.39
C ASN A 140 2.90 7.74 -1.91
N ARG A 141 3.27 8.77 -1.14
CA ARG A 141 4.59 8.89 -0.50
C ARG A 141 4.85 7.75 0.46
N ALA A 142 3.91 7.45 1.36
CA ALA A 142 4.04 6.38 2.32
C ALA A 142 4.21 5.00 1.65
N MET A 143 3.47 4.75 0.55
CA MET A 143 3.60 3.50 -0.22
C MET A 143 4.96 3.38 -0.92
N VAL A 144 5.45 4.48 -1.51
CA VAL A 144 6.79 4.50 -2.15
C VAL A 144 7.87 4.25 -1.11
N ASP A 145 7.77 4.89 0.07
CA ASP A 145 8.72 4.72 1.16
C ASP A 145 8.74 3.29 1.71
N PHE A 146 7.58 2.69 1.95
CA PHE A 146 7.49 1.28 2.33
C PHE A 146 8.16 0.35 1.31
N CYS A 147 7.95 0.60 0.02
CA CYS A 147 8.50 -0.22 -1.06
C CYS A 147 9.97 0.11 -1.37
N ALA A 148 10.55 1.14 -0.77
CA ALA A 148 11.95 1.55 -1.03
C ALA A 148 12.98 0.50 -0.61
N ALA A 149 12.62 -0.41 0.30
CA ALA A 149 13.46 -1.54 0.71
C ALA A 149 13.93 -2.41 -0.46
N ASP A 150 13.07 -2.61 -1.49
CA ASP A 150 13.45 -3.11 -2.81
C ASP A 150 12.42 -2.69 -3.87
N SER A 151 12.55 -1.49 -4.39
CA SER A 151 11.59 -0.90 -5.37
C SER A 151 11.54 -1.60 -6.73
N ARG A 152 12.38 -2.60 -6.98
CA ARG A 152 12.33 -3.45 -8.18
C ARG A 152 11.43 -4.66 -7.98
N ARG A 153 11.23 -5.08 -6.72
CA ARG A 153 10.45 -6.26 -6.36
C ARG A 153 9.17 -5.91 -5.59
N LEU A 154 9.18 -4.85 -4.81
CA LEU A 154 8.03 -4.30 -4.11
C LEU A 154 7.46 -3.15 -4.95
N LEU A 155 6.39 -3.43 -5.70
CA LEU A 155 5.83 -2.50 -6.68
C LEU A 155 4.68 -1.74 -6.03
N SER A 156 4.92 -0.49 -5.65
CA SER A 156 3.96 0.34 -4.94
C SER A 156 2.71 0.64 -5.76
N VAL A 157 1.54 0.46 -5.17
CA VAL A 157 0.27 0.92 -5.70
C VAL A 157 -0.07 2.27 -5.07
N GLY A 158 -0.14 3.30 -5.89
CA GLY A 158 -0.65 4.61 -5.49
C GLY A 158 -2.16 4.73 -5.72
N TYR A 159 -2.80 5.67 -5.05
CA TYR A 159 -4.18 6.03 -5.31
C TYR A 159 -4.25 7.26 -6.23
N LEU A 160 -5.09 7.18 -7.27
CA LEU A 160 -5.35 8.28 -8.20
C LEU A 160 -6.81 8.74 -8.06
N PRO A 161 -7.06 9.91 -7.44
CA PRO A 161 -8.40 10.50 -7.41
C PRO A 161 -8.83 10.93 -8.80
N LEU A 162 -10.12 10.72 -9.15
CA LEU A 162 -10.70 11.14 -10.44
C LEU A 162 -11.79 12.23 -10.27
N LYS A 163 -11.72 13.05 -9.22
CA LYS A 163 -12.73 14.11 -8.98
C LYS A 163 -12.65 15.26 -9.96
N ASP A 164 -11.46 15.72 -10.25
CA ASP A 164 -11.19 16.79 -11.20
C ASP A 164 -10.12 16.36 -12.19
N PRO A 165 -10.37 16.37 -13.51
CA PRO A 165 -9.43 15.86 -14.49
C PRO A 165 -8.07 16.57 -14.49
N ALA A 166 -8.04 17.89 -14.27
CA ALA A 166 -6.80 18.66 -14.27
C ALA A 166 -5.96 18.37 -13.02
N LEU A 167 -6.58 18.34 -11.84
CA LEU A 167 -5.92 17.98 -10.59
C LEU A 167 -5.49 16.51 -10.58
N SER A 168 -6.27 15.62 -11.21
CA SER A 168 -5.92 14.22 -11.34
C SER A 168 -4.70 14.01 -12.23
N LEU A 169 -4.60 14.75 -13.33
CA LEU A 169 -3.42 14.71 -14.21
C LEU A 169 -2.16 15.18 -13.45
N GLU A 170 -2.27 16.27 -12.70
CA GLU A 170 -1.16 16.77 -11.91
C GLU A 170 -0.75 15.79 -10.80
N SER A 171 -1.72 15.22 -10.10
CA SER A 171 -1.49 14.19 -9.10
C SER A 171 -0.82 12.95 -9.68
N ALA A 172 -1.22 12.52 -10.88
CA ALA A 172 -0.57 11.40 -11.56
C ALA A 172 0.89 11.69 -11.90
N LYS A 173 1.20 12.88 -12.43
CA LYS A 173 2.58 13.30 -12.71
C LYS A 173 3.45 13.25 -11.46
N GLN A 174 3.00 13.90 -10.40
CA GLN A 174 3.73 13.94 -9.13
C GLN A 174 3.98 12.54 -8.56
N ALA A 175 2.98 11.67 -8.59
CA ALA A 175 3.11 10.31 -8.09
C ALA A 175 4.07 9.44 -8.94
N ILE A 176 4.08 9.61 -10.26
CA ILE A 176 5.06 8.97 -11.16
C ILE A 176 6.47 9.44 -10.83
N GLU A 177 6.68 10.75 -10.64
CA GLU A 177 7.97 11.32 -10.25
C GLU A 177 8.45 10.81 -8.88
N MET A 178 7.53 10.57 -7.94
CA MET A 178 7.84 9.93 -6.65
C MET A 178 8.28 8.47 -6.79
N GLY A 179 7.90 7.79 -7.88
CA GLY A 179 8.25 6.40 -8.14
C GLY A 179 7.13 5.38 -7.92
N VAL A 180 5.87 5.82 -7.87
CA VAL A 180 4.70 4.93 -7.88
C VAL A 180 4.76 4.02 -9.10
N LYS A 181 4.48 2.71 -8.90
CA LYS A 181 4.62 1.68 -9.95
C LYS A 181 3.32 1.31 -10.64
N SER A 182 2.20 1.57 -10.00
CA SER A 182 0.85 1.36 -10.55
C SER A 182 -0.14 2.23 -9.82
N PHE A 183 -1.30 2.48 -10.42
CA PHE A 183 -2.37 3.23 -9.76
C PHE A 183 -3.60 2.38 -9.54
N TRP A 184 -4.09 2.44 -8.30
CA TRP A 184 -5.44 2.05 -7.96
C TRP A 184 -6.37 3.27 -8.12
N LEU A 185 -7.51 3.06 -8.73
CA LEU A 185 -8.56 4.06 -8.86
C LEU A 185 -9.93 3.42 -8.62
N ARG A 186 -10.91 4.25 -8.35
CA ARG A 186 -12.30 3.80 -8.22
C ARG A 186 -12.83 3.38 -9.58
N SER A 187 -13.53 2.25 -9.61
CA SER A 187 -14.16 1.72 -10.84
C SER A 187 -15.53 2.34 -11.14
N ASP A 188 -16.14 2.98 -10.14
CA ASP A 188 -17.42 3.68 -10.28
C ASP A 188 -17.24 5.10 -10.87
N ALA A 189 -18.35 5.70 -11.27
CA ALA A 189 -18.35 7.08 -11.75
C ALA A 189 -18.10 8.06 -10.59
N VAL A 190 -17.11 8.94 -10.75
CA VAL A 190 -16.77 9.99 -9.79
C VAL A 190 -17.24 11.34 -10.36
N GLU A 191 -18.02 12.11 -9.61
CA GLU A 191 -18.61 13.38 -10.05
C GLU A 191 -19.33 13.24 -11.43
N GLY A 192 -20.03 12.11 -11.61
CA GLY A 192 -20.78 11.82 -12.84
C GLY A 192 -19.94 11.39 -14.04
N ARG A 193 -18.63 11.17 -13.89
CA ARG A 193 -17.73 10.74 -14.94
C ARG A 193 -17.21 9.33 -14.63
N ALA A 194 -17.48 8.40 -15.53
CA ALA A 194 -16.83 7.09 -15.47
C ALA A 194 -15.34 7.21 -15.82
N PRO A 195 -14.49 6.27 -15.41
CA PRO A 195 -13.06 6.29 -15.77
C PRO A 195 -12.81 6.34 -17.30
N SER A 196 -13.76 5.86 -18.11
CA SER A 196 -13.70 5.93 -19.59
C SER A 196 -14.10 7.28 -20.18
N HIS A 197 -14.41 8.29 -19.36
CA HIS A 197 -14.82 9.60 -19.86
C HIS A 197 -13.63 10.34 -20.51
N VAL A 198 -13.86 10.95 -21.69
CA VAL A 198 -12.85 11.62 -22.52
C VAL A 198 -12.02 12.69 -21.77
N ALA A 199 -12.55 13.28 -20.71
CA ALA A 199 -11.80 14.24 -19.89
C ALA A 199 -10.57 13.64 -19.19
N TYR A 200 -10.48 12.31 -19.09
CA TYR A 200 -9.34 11.59 -18.49
C TYR A 200 -8.34 11.09 -19.53
N ASP A 201 -8.57 11.25 -20.84
CA ASP A 201 -7.65 10.81 -21.89
C ASP A 201 -6.21 11.33 -21.69
N PRO A 202 -5.98 12.60 -21.25
CA PRO A 202 -4.61 13.05 -20.95
C PRO A 202 -3.92 12.28 -19.83
N ILE A 203 -4.69 11.77 -18.86
CA ILE A 203 -4.16 10.93 -17.77
C ILE A 203 -3.75 9.58 -18.33
N TRP A 204 -4.61 8.97 -19.12
CA TRP A 204 -4.34 7.65 -19.70
C TRP A 204 -3.16 7.70 -20.65
N ALA A 205 -3.02 8.75 -21.46
CA ALA A 205 -1.85 8.96 -22.31
C ALA A 205 -0.55 9.12 -21.48
N LEU A 206 -0.60 9.86 -20.37
CA LEU A 206 0.54 10.00 -19.47
C LEU A 206 0.95 8.64 -18.85
N LEU A 207 -0.03 7.85 -18.39
CA LEU A 207 0.25 6.54 -17.79
C LEU A 207 0.84 5.57 -18.82
N GLU A 208 0.31 5.59 -20.05
CA GLU A 208 0.82 4.79 -21.18
C GLU A 208 2.27 5.16 -21.49
N GLU A 209 2.57 6.45 -21.65
CA GLU A 209 3.92 6.97 -21.91
C GLU A 209 4.90 6.59 -20.78
N ALA A 210 4.46 6.67 -19.53
CA ALA A 210 5.27 6.34 -18.38
C ALA A 210 5.37 4.81 -18.12
N GLY A 211 4.59 3.97 -18.79
CA GLY A 211 4.53 2.53 -18.58
C GLY A 211 3.97 2.16 -17.19
N VAL A 212 3.08 2.99 -16.62
CA VAL A 212 2.49 2.79 -15.29
C VAL A 212 1.08 2.23 -15.43
N PRO A 213 0.84 0.97 -15.07
CA PRO A 213 -0.46 0.34 -15.24
C PRO A 213 -1.49 0.82 -14.21
N ILE A 214 -2.76 0.63 -14.57
CA ILE A 214 -3.90 0.76 -13.66
C ILE A 214 -4.19 -0.63 -13.08
N VAL A 215 -4.50 -0.67 -11.80
CA VAL A 215 -4.99 -1.86 -11.11
C VAL A 215 -6.40 -1.61 -10.58
N LEU A 216 -7.29 -2.56 -10.81
CA LEU A 216 -8.64 -2.56 -10.28
C LEU A 216 -8.69 -3.53 -9.10
N HIS A 217 -9.23 -3.09 -7.98
CA HIS A 217 -9.28 -3.89 -6.77
C HIS A 217 -10.68 -3.82 -6.14
N ILE A 218 -11.12 -4.92 -5.52
CA ILE A 218 -12.40 -5.00 -4.81
C ILE A 218 -12.41 -4.01 -3.64
N GLY A 219 -13.52 -3.30 -3.45
CA GLY A 219 -13.69 -2.34 -2.34
C GLY A 219 -13.40 -0.90 -2.71
N SER A 220 -13.19 -0.61 -3.98
CA SER A 220 -13.06 0.74 -4.52
C SER A 220 -14.40 1.33 -4.95
#